data_8aa8c4f1cce9c6d94a553e3b8486a37b
#
_entry.id   8aa8c4f1cce9c6d94a553e3b8486a37b
#
_cell.length_a   1.000
_cell.length_b   1.000
_cell.length_c   1.000
_cell.angle_alpha   90.00
_cell.angle_beta   90.00
_cell.angle_gamma   90.00
#
_symmetry.space_group_name_H-M   'P 1'
#
loop_
_entity.id
_entity.type
_entity.pdbx_description
1 polymer ?
#
loop_
_entity_poly.entity_id
_entity_poly.type
_entity_poly.pdbx_seq_one_letter_code
_entity_poly.pdbx_strand_id
1 'polypeptide(L)'
;MTLDLQNKSILSRVGLPPHLAWGYLGVLIFMMGDGVEQGWLSPYLVDRGMTIQQTASLFTAYGITIAISSWFSGVLSEGFGVKKTMWLGVLFYIFGTVGFVTLGLKELDYPMMLITYALRGFGYPLFAYSFLVWVTYRTPKSGLGTAVGWFWFVFTGGLNVFGAYYSSWAIEQLNHINTLWSSIFWVLLGAFFALVLNKDKFSGQSTQKSKMQELINGLVIAKKEPKVLLGGIVRVINTTAQFAFPVFMPVYMEKYGFSTTDWLKIWGTIFTANIIFNLIFGFVGDKLGWRNTISLFGGVGCALTTLLFFYSPQLFDGNFAMVLACGILWGALLAGYVPLSALVPSLVRSDKGAAMAILNLGAGLAVFAGPAIVRIFIGPFGETGVVWILSGLYLISAVLTRFITVPNAPRSSTV
;
A
#
# COMPACT_ATOMS: atom_id res chain seq x y z
N MET A 1 24.03 -2.41 -35.41
CA MET A 1 23.40 -2.20 -34.08
C MET A 1 22.07 -1.42 -34.14
N THR A 2 21.45 -1.29 -35.28
CA THR A 2 20.21 -0.49 -35.53
C THR A 2 19.01 -1.31 -36.01
N LEU A 3 19.12 -2.62 -36.19
CA LEU A 3 18.05 -3.49 -36.72
C LEU A 3 17.23 -4.23 -35.64
N ASP A 4 17.59 -4.13 -34.35
CA ASP A 4 16.93 -4.89 -33.26
C ASP A 4 15.83 -4.11 -32.52
N LEU A 5 15.62 -2.85 -32.87
CA LEU A 5 14.66 -1.96 -32.18
C LEU A 5 13.25 -2.00 -32.80
N GLN A 6 13.09 -2.53 -34.02
CA GLN A 6 11.79 -2.49 -34.73
C GLN A 6 10.80 -3.60 -34.32
N ASN A 7 11.25 -4.67 -33.66
CA ASN A 7 10.38 -5.80 -33.27
C ASN A 7 10.07 -5.91 -31.77
N LYS A 8 10.42 -4.92 -30.95
CA LYS A 8 10.04 -4.93 -29.54
C LYS A 8 8.59 -4.54 -29.38
N SER A 9 7.79 -5.38 -28.71
CA SER A 9 6.40 -5.05 -28.36
C SER A 9 6.35 -3.71 -27.61
N ILE A 10 5.23 -2.96 -27.72
CA ILE A 10 5.04 -1.68 -26.99
C ILE A 10 5.30 -1.88 -25.51
N LEU A 11 4.86 -3.00 -24.93
CA LEU A 11 5.08 -3.34 -23.52
C LEU A 11 6.56 -3.43 -23.15
N SER A 12 7.39 -4.03 -24.02
CA SER A 12 8.82 -4.12 -23.76
C SER A 12 9.54 -2.77 -23.90
N ARG A 13 9.00 -1.84 -24.71
CA ARG A 13 9.55 -0.46 -24.83
C ARG A 13 9.34 0.34 -23.54
N VAL A 14 8.24 0.12 -22.82
CA VAL A 14 7.97 0.75 -21.52
C VAL A 14 8.51 -0.08 -20.34
N GLY A 15 9.28 -1.15 -20.61
CA GLY A 15 9.92 -1.97 -19.58
C GLY A 15 8.99 -2.93 -18.82
N LEU A 16 7.77 -3.14 -19.32
CA LEU A 16 6.86 -4.15 -18.79
C LEU A 16 7.15 -5.51 -19.46
N PRO A 17 7.44 -6.59 -18.69
CA PRO A 17 7.70 -7.90 -19.27
C PRO A 17 6.46 -8.46 -20.02
N PRO A 18 6.48 -8.60 -21.36
CA PRO A 18 5.27 -8.95 -22.13
C PRO A 18 4.69 -10.31 -21.73
N HIS A 19 5.53 -11.28 -21.37
CA HIS A 19 5.11 -12.61 -20.94
C HIS A 19 4.42 -12.63 -19.56
N LEU A 20 4.52 -11.56 -18.78
CA LEU A 20 3.84 -11.37 -17.48
C LEU A 20 2.72 -10.33 -17.54
N ALA A 21 2.41 -9.76 -18.69
CA ALA A 21 1.44 -8.66 -18.83
C ALA A 21 0.06 -9.02 -18.25
N TRP A 22 -0.43 -10.23 -18.50
CA TRP A 22 -1.68 -10.73 -17.92
C TRP A 22 -1.62 -10.83 -16.39
N GLY A 23 -0.45 -11.14 -15.84
CA GLY A 23 -0.22 -11.16 -14.40
C GLY A 23 -0.34 -9.76 -13.77
N TYR A 24 0.25 -8.73 -14.42
CA TYR A 24 0.12 -7.34 -13.97
C TYR A 24 -1.33 -6.85 -14.02
N LEU A 25 -2.05 -7.16 -15.12
CA LEU A 25 -3.47 -6.84 -15.23
C LEU A 25 -4.28 -7.58 -14.16
N GLY A 26 -3.95 -8.85 -13.91
CA GLY A 26 -4.58 -9.64 -12.85
C GLY A 26 -4.36 -9.04 -11.46
N VAL A 27 -3.16 -8.55 -11.15
CA VAL A 27 -2.89 -7.86 -9.89
C VAL A 27 -3.67 -6.55 -9.79
N LEU A 28 -3.73 -5.74 -10.85
CA LEU A 28 -4.54 -4.52 -10.89
C LEU A 28 -6.00 -4.78 -10.49
N ILE A 29 -6.61 -5.78 -11.16
CA ILE A 29 -8.02 -6.13 -10.97
C ILE A 29 -8.26 -6.76 -9.59
N PHE A 30 -7.35 -7.64 -9.14
CA PHE A 30 -7.43 -8.24 -7.81
C PHE A 30 -7.35 -7.15 -6.73
N MET A 31 -6.39 -6.24 -6.83
CA MET A 31 -6.22 -5.14 -5.88
C MET A 31 -7.37 -4.13 -5.92
N MET A 32 -8.01 -3.95 -7.09
CA MET A 32 -9.27 -3.20 -7.17
C MET A 32 -10.35 -3.89 -6.32
N GLY A 33 -10.50 -5.21 -6.44
CA GLY A 33 -11.44 -5.99 -5.62
C GLY A 33 -11.14 -5.89 -4.12
N ASP A 34 -9.87 -5.94 -3.73
CA ASP A 34 -9.47 -5.79 -2.31
C ASP A 34 -9.73 -4.38 -1.78
N GLY A 35 -9.54 -3.35 -2.64
CA GLY A 35 -9.77 -1.95 -2.29
C GLY A 35 -11.24 -1.52 -2.21
N VAL A 36 -12.18 -2.37 -2.61
CA VAL A 36 -13.61 -2.03 -2.70
C VAL A 36 -14.18 -1.48 -1.40
N GLU A 37 -13.82 -2.05 -0.24
CA GLU A 37 -14.40 -1.61 1.04
C GLU A 37 -13.55 -0.63 1.83
N GLN A 38 -12.31 -0.39 1.46
CA GLN A 38 -11.35 0.37 2.29
C GLN A 38 -11.83 1.76 2.70
N GLY A 39 -12.54 2.45 1.81
CA GLY A 39 -12.95 3.84 2.06
C GLY A 39 -14.34 4.00 2.69
N TRP A 40 -15.19 2.98 2.67
CA TRP A 40 -16.59 3.12 3.11
C TRP A 40 -17.01 2.15 4.24
N LEU A 41 -16.23 1.10 4.49
CA LEU A 41 -16.62 0.11 5.50
C LEU A 41 -16.70 0.72 6.90
N SER A 42 -15.78 1.62 7.26
CA SER A 42 -15.80 2.27 8.57
C SER A 42 -17.05 3.13 8.79
N PRO A 43 -17.39 4.13 7.94
CA PRO A 43 -18.63 4.89 8.11
C PRO A 43 -19.86 3.99 8.09
N TYR A 44 -19.93 3.00 7.21
CA TYR A 44 -21.05 2.05 7.15
C TYR A 44 -21.27 1.30 8.47
N LEU A 45 -20.20 0.89 9.15
CA LEU A 45 -20.29 0.21 10.44
C LEU A 45 -20.64 1.18 11.57
N VAL A 46 -20.15 2.42 11.51
CA VAL A 46 -20.51 3.47 12.47
C VAL A 46 -22.00 3.82 12.37
N ASP A 47 -22.55 3.93 11.17
CA ASP A 47 -24.00 4.14 10.95
C ASP A 47 -24.86 3.00 11.50
N ARG A 48 -24.27 1.81 11.63
CA ARG A 48 -24.89 0.65 12.26
C ARG A 48 -24.72 0.55 13.77
N GLY A 49 -24.16 1.60 14.38
CA GLY A 49 -23.99 1.72 15.84
C GLY A 49 -22.66 1.22 16.40
N MET A 50 -21.70 0.89 15.55
CA MET A 50 -20.34 0.59 16.01
C MET A 50 -19.55 1.86 16.31
N THR A 51 -18.66 1.80 17.27
CA THR A 51 -17.72 2.90 17.51
C THR A 51 -16.57 2.89 16.49
N ILE A 52 -15.97 4.06 16.23
CA ILE A 52 -14.75 4.15 15.39
C ILE A 52 -13.63 3.27 15.95
N GLN A 53 -13.53 3.12 17.26
CA GLN A 53 -12.56 2.22 17.90
C GLN A 53 -12.81 0.75 17.55
N GLN A 54 -14.06 0.32 17.47
CA GLN A 54 -14.40 -1.05 17.06
C GLN A 54 -14.07 -1.26 15.58
N THR A 55 -14.39 -0.31 14.70
CA THR A 55 -14.03 -0.39 13.28
C THR A 55 -12.52 -0.37 13.11
N ALA A 56 -11.80 0.48 13.82
CA ALA A 56 -10.34 0.51 13.83
C ALA A 56 -9.73 -0.82 14.28
N SER A 57 -10.38 -1.54 15.21
CA SER A 57 -9.93 -2.88 15.64
C SER A 57 -10.08 -3.92 14.54
N LEU A 58 -11.14 -3.85 13.72
CA LEU A 58 -11.30 -4.71 12.54
C LEU A 58 -10.15 -4.50 11.55
N PHE A 59 -9.87 -3.25 11.20
CA PHE A 59 -8.76 -2.92 10.29
C PHE A 59 -7.40 -3.26 10.89
N THR A 60 -7.24 -3.15 12.22
CA THR A 60 -6.01 -3.58 12.92
C THR A 60 -5.82 -5.09 12.81
N ALA A 61 -6.86 -5.89 13.07
CA ALA A 61 -6.81 -7.35 12.92
C ALA A 61 -6.49 -7.78 11.49
N TYR A 62 -7.11 -7.13 10.51
CA TYR A 62 -6.80 -7.28 9.09
C TYR A 62 -5.33 -6.94 8.78
N GLY A 63 -4.82 -5.81 9.31
CA GLY A 63 -3.43 -5.39 9.13
C GLY A 63 -2.40 -6.35 9.75
N ILE A 64 -2.71 -7.00 10.89
CA ILE A 64 -1.86 -8.01 11.50
C ILE A 64 -1.69 -9.21 10.55
N THR A 65 -2.78 -9.72 10.02
CA THR A 65 -2.73 -10.87 9.10
C THR A 65 -2.06 -10.53 7.77
N ILE A 66 -2.22 -9.29 7.29
CA ILE A 66 -1.47 -8.77 6.15
C ILE A 66 0.04 -8.77 6.44
N ALA A 67 0.47 -8.27 7.59
CA ALA A 67 1.89 -8.24 7.95
C ALA A 67 2.47 -9.65 8.00
N ILE A 68 1.77 -10.59 8.63
CA ILE A 68 2.15 -12.00 8.70
C ILE A 68 2.23 -12.63 7.30
N SER A 69 1.17 -12.51 6.50
CA SER A 69 1.10 -13.13 5.18
C SER A 69 2.08 -12.51 4.18
N SER A 70 2.33 -11.21 4.29
CA SER A 70 3.35 -10.51 3.49
C SER A 70 4.73 -11.09 3.73
N TRP A 71 5.06 -11.38 4.99
CA TRP A 71 6.32 -12.01 5.34
C TRP A 71 6.42 -13.41 4.75
N PHE A 72 5.40 -14.25 4.95
CA PHE A 72 5.43 -15.64 4.52
C PHE A 72 5.18 -15.85 3.03
N SER A 73 4.64 -14.87 2.30
CA SER A 73 4.30 -15.01 0.86
C SER A 73 5.49 -15.47 0.01
N GLY A 74 6.67 -14.92 0.26
CA GLY A 74 7.90 -15.31 -0.43
C GLY A 74 8.29 -16.75 -0.16
N VAL A 75 8.30 -17.16 1.11
CA VAL A 75 8.66 -18.52 1.56
C VAL A 75 7.67 -19.55 1.01
N LEU A 76 6.37 -19.24 1.09
CA LEU A 76 5.33 -20.11 0.55
C LEU A 76 5.44 -20.23 -0.98
N SER A 77 5.76 -19.14 -1.67
CA SER A 77 5.96 -19.14 -3.12
C SER A 77 7.11 -20.03 -3.57
N GLU A 78 8.17 -20.12 -2.78
CA GLU A 78 9.31 -21.00 -3.06
C GLU A 78 9.03 -22.46 -2.68
N GLY A 79 8.35 -22.69 -1.53
CA GLY A 79 8.08 -24.05 -1.05
C GLY A 79 6.93 -24.75 -1.78
N PHE A 80 5.81 -24.05 -1.98
CA PHE A 80 4.61 -24.60 -2.62
C PHE A 80 4.48 -24.22 -4.10
N GLY A 81 5.26 -23.24 -4.55
CA GLY A 81 5.18 -22.65 -5.87
C GLY A 81 4.25 -21.43 -5.94
N VAL A 82 4.65 -20.45 -6.76
CA VAL A 82 3.97 -19.14 -6.85
C VAL A 82 2.48 -19.27 -7.14
N LYS A 83 2.09 -20.05 -8.18
CA LYS A 83 0.68 -20.18 -8.56
C LYS A 83 -0.19 -20.77 -7.46
N LYS A 84 0.32 -21.78 -6.73
CA LYS A 84 -0.41 -22.39 -5.62
C LYS A 84 -0.60 -21.43 -4.46
N THR A 85 0.46 -20.64 -4.14
CA THR A 85 0.38 -19.61 -3.10
C THR A 85 -0.60 -18.51 -3.48
N MET A 86 -0.63 -18.08 -4.75
CA MET A 86 -1.61 -17.13 -5.25
C MET A 86 -3.05 -17.68 -5.13
N TRP A 87 -3.29 -18.93 -5.50
CA TRP A 87 -4.61 -19.58 -5.29
C TRP A 87 -5.01 -19.64 -3.83
N LEU A 88 -4.07 -19.92 -2.94
CA LEU A 88 -4.32 -19.89 -1.49
C LEU A 88 -4.77 -18.49 -1.05
N GLY A 89 -4.14 -17.42 -1.58
CA GLY A 89 -4.58 -16.06 -1.35
C GLY A 89 -6.01 -15.78 -1.81
N VAL A 90 -6.39 -16.26 -3.00
CA VAL A 90 -7.77 -16.16 -3.52
C VAL A 90 -8.76 -16.87 -2.57
N LEU A 91 -8.42 -18.05 -2.10
CA LEU A 91 -9.29 -18.82 -1.18
C LEU A 91 -9.48 -18.09 0.15
N PHE A 92 -8.42 -17.60 0.78
CA PHE A 92 -8.51 -16.81 2.01
C PHE A 92 -9.37 -15.57 1.83
N TYR A 93 -9.21 -14.86 0.71
CA TYR A 93 -10.03 -13.71 0.40
C TYR A 93 -11.51 -14.06 0.29
N ILE A 94 -11.85 -15.10 -0.47
CA ILE A 94 -13.24 -15.52 -0.69
C ILE A 94 -13.87 -15.99 0.63
N PHE A 95 -13.24 -16.93 1.33
CA PHE A 95 -13.77 -17.44 2.59
C PHE A 95 -13.88 -16.34 3.66
N GLY A 96 -12.87 -15.47 3.75
CA GLY A 96 -12.91 -14.31 4.63
C GLY A 96 -14.05 -13.36 4.30
N THR A 97 -14.26 -13.03 3.02
CA THR A 97 -15.35 -12.14 2.59
C THR A 97 -16.72 -12.78 2.80
N VAL A 98 -16.89 -14.04 2.39
CA VAL A 98 -18.16 -14.77 2.61
C VAL A 98 -18.49 -14.84 4.11
N GLY A 99 -17.52 -15.25 4.93
CA GLY A 99 -17.70 -15.30 6.38
C GLY A 99 -18.01 -13.93 6.98
N PHE A 100 -17.29 -12.89 6.54
CA PHE A 100 -17.49 -11.53 7.02
C PHE A 100 -18.91 -11.02 6.73
N VAL A 101 -19.43 -11.24 5.52
CA VAL A 101 -20.77 -10.80 5.15
C VAL A 101 -21.86 -11.66 5.81
N THR A 102 -21.71 -12.99 5.80
CA THR A 102 -22.79 -13.89 6.23
C THR A 102 -22.85 -14.13 7.74
N LEU A 103 -21.68 -14.24 8.39
CA LEU A 103 -21.59 -14.53 9.82
C LEU A 103 -21.35 -13.27 10.66
N GLY A 104 -20.65 -12.27 10.11
CA GLY A 104 -20.33 -11.04 10.82
C GLY A 104 -21.36 -9.93 10.60
N LEU A 105 -21.46 -9.41 9.38
CA LEU A 105 -22.26 -8.21 9.08
C LEU A 105 -23.76 -8.42 9.20
N LYS A 106 -24.26 -9.62 8.89
CA LYS A 106 -25.70 -9.90 8.90
C LYS A 106 -26.29 -9.74 10.30
N GLU A 107 -25.62 -10.30 11.30
CA GLU A 107 -26.04 -10.28 12.70
C GLU A 107 -25.32 -9.22 13.54
N LEU A 108 -24.40 -8.45 12.93
CA LEU A 108 -23.46 -7.56 13.62
C LEU A 108 -22.67 -8.25 14.74
N ASP A 109 -22.32 -9.52 14.51
CA ASP A 109 -21.52 -10.31 15.44
C ASP A 109 -20.05 -9.85 15.38
N TYR A 110 -19.66 -9.02 16.32
CA TYR A 110 -18.36 -8.41 16.35
C TYR A 110 -17.18 -9.41 16.41
N PRO A 111 -17.21 -10.47 17.25
CA PRO A 111 -16.20 -11.52 17.22
C PRO A 111 -16.08 -12.19 15.85
N MET A 112 -17.19 -12.54 15.20
CA MET A 112 -17.18 -13.14 13.86
C MET A 112 -16.66 -12.17 12.81
N MET A 113 -16.99 -10.88 12.91
CA MET A 113 -16.42 -9.84 12.05
C MET A 113 -14.89 -9.78 12.17
N LEU A 114 -14.36 -9.79 13.40
CA LEU A 114 -12.91 -9.77 13.64
C LEU A 114 -12.21 -10.98 13.03
N ILE A 115 -12.71 -12.18 13.28
CA ILE A 115 -12.09 -13.42 12.81
C ILE A 115 -12.13 -13.51 11.29
N THR A 116 -13.28 -13.26 10.68
CA THR A 116 -13.47 -13.44 9.24
C THR A 116 -12.79 -12.33 8.43
N TYR A 117 -12.77 -11.09 8.95
CA TYR A 117 -12.05 -10.00 8.31
C TYR A 117 -10.53 -10.16 8.45
N ALA A 118 -10.05 -10.63 9.59
CA ALA A 118 -8.65 -11.02 9.75
C ALA A 118 -8.27 -12.17 8.79
N LEU A 119 -9.11 -13.18 8.62
CA LEU A 119 -8.88 -14.27 7.67
C LEU A 119 -8.71 -13.74 6.23
N ARG A 120 -9.54 -12.77 5.84
CA ARG A 120 -9.45 -12.11 4.54
C ARG A 120 -8.09 -11.40 4.32
N GLY A 121 -7.48 -10.89 5.39
CA GLY A 121 -6.19 -10.20 5.33
C GLY A 121 -5.02 -11.08 4.85
N PHE A 122 -5.15 -12.41 4.84
CA PHE A 122 -4.18 -13.29 4.18
C PHE A 122 -4.28 -13.23 2.64
N GLY A 123 -5.38 -12.72 2.08
CA GLY A 123 -5.72 -12.80 0.66
C GLY A 123 -4.71 -12.11 -0.24
N TYR A 124 -4.71 -10.78 -0.25
CA TYR A 124 -3.91 -10.05 -1.23
C TYR A 124 -2.39 -10.24 -1.09
N PRO A 125 -1.79 -10.36 0.13
CA PRO A 125 -0.35 -10.51 0.19
C PRO A 125 0.10 -11.86 -0.40
N LEU A 126 -0.65 -12.93 -0.15
CA LEU A 126 -0.36 -14.23 -0.77
C LEU A 126 -0.56 -14.19 -2.28
N PHE A 127 -1.48 -13.37 -2.80
CA PHE A 127 -1.68 -13.22 -4.23
C PHE A 127 -0.66 -12.27 -4.87
N ALA A 128 -0.66 -11.00 -4.48
CA ALA A 128 0.11 -9.95 -5.14
C ALA A 128 1.62 -10.09 -4.89
N TYR A 129 2.06 -10.36 -3.67
CA TYR A 129 3.50 -10.48 -3.40
C TYR A 129 4.09 -11.79 -3.94
N SER A 130 3.29 -12.86 -4.04
CA SER A 130 3.72 -14.04 -4.78
C SER A 130 3.92 -13.74 -6.27
N PHE A 131 3.05 -12.93 -6.88
CA PHE A 131 3.28 -12.45 -8.23
C PHE A 131 4.53 -11.56 -8.33
N LEU A 132 4.79 -10.72 -7.35
CA LEU A 132 6.04 -9.94 -7.31
C LEU A 132 7.28 -10.86 -7.27
N VAL A 133 7.22 -11.96 -6.50
CA VAL A 133 8.26 -13.00 -6.55
C VAL A 133 8.41 -13.53 -7.98
N TRP A 134 7.32 -13.86 -8.66
CA TRP A 134 7.35 -14.32 -10.05
C TRP A 134 8.03 -13.30 -10.99
N VAL A 135 7.68 -12.02 -10.85
CA VAL A 135 8.32 -10.92 -11.59
C VAL A 135 9.82 -10.90 -11.37
N THR A 136 10.28 -11.04 -10.11
CA THR A 136 11.71 -10.99 -9.79
C THR A 136 12.52 -12.14 -10.40
N TYR A 137 11.92 -13.32 -10.51
CA TYR A 137 12.60 -14.48 -11.11
C TYR A 137 12.59 -14.47 -12.64
N ARG A 138 11.60 -13.85 -13.26
CA ARG A 138 11.41 -13.88 -14.72
C ARG A 138 11.91 -12.64 -15.44
N THR A 139 12.33 -11.61 -14.70
CA THR A 139 12.82 -10.36 -15.28
C THR A 139 14.33 -10.30 -15.19
N PRO A 140 15.05 -10.01 -16.29
CA PRO A 140 16.50 -9.78 -16.26
C PRO A 140 16.88 -8.64 -15.30
N LYS A 141 18.05 -8.74 -14.67
CA LYS A 141 18.53 -7.74 -13.69
C LYS A 141 18.51 -6.30 -14.24
N SER A 142 18.78 -6.11 -15.53
CA SER A 142 18.78 -4.79 -16.19
C SER A 142 17.41 -4.12 -16.27
N GLY A 143 16.32 -4.90 -16.24
CA GLY A 143 14.93 -4.39 -16.32
C GLY A 143 14.13 -4.57 -15.03
N LEU A 144 14.73 -5.17 -14.00
CA LEU A 144 14.01 -5.57 -12.79
C LEU A 144 13.41 -4.36 -12.04
N GLY A 145 14.15 -3.26 -11.93
CA GLY A 145 13.66 -2.06 -11.27
C GLY A 145 12.38 -1.51 -11.91
N THR A 146 12.34 -1.45 -13.24
CA THR A 146 11.17 -0.99 -14.00
C THR A 146 10.00 -1.95 -13.86
N ALA A 147 10.24 -3.27 -13.92
CA ALA A 147 9.21 -4.28 -13.74
C ALA A 147 8.58 -4.23 -12.33
N VAL A 148 9.39 -4.04 -11.28
CA VAL A 148 8.91 -3.83 -9.91
C VAL A 148 8.17 -2.49 -9.78
N GLY A 149 8.62 -1.44 -10.48
CA GLY A 149 7.91 -0.16 -10.56
C GLY A 149 6.50 -0.33 -11.14
N TRP A 150 6.36 -1.09 -12.23
CA TRP A 150 5.05 -1.44 -12.79
C TRP A 150 4.19 -2.25 -11.83
N PHE A 151 4.79 -3.15 -11.04
CA PHE A 151 4.06 -3.88 -10.00
C PHE A 151 3.42 -2.93 -8.98
N TRP A 152 4.19 -2.00 -8.44
CA TRP A 152 3.66 -1.03 -7.47
C TRP A 152 2.66 -0.06 -8.07
N PHE A 153 2.83 0.29 -9.35
CA PHE A 153 1.86 1.11 -10.08
C PHE A 153 0.49 0.41 -10.18
N VAL A 154 0.45 -0.85 -10.63
CA VAL A 154 -0.81 -1.60 -10.75
C VAL A 154 -1.38 -1.96 -9.38
N PHE A 155 -0.54 -2.25 -8.40
CA PHE A 155 -0.96 -2.53 -7.02
C PHE A 155 -1.66 -1.31 -6.40
N THR A 156 -1.01 -0.15 -6.38
CA THR A 156 -1.56 1.08 -5.81
C THR A 156 -2.74 1.61 -6.63
N GLY A 157 -2.65 1.53 -7.95
CA GLY A 157 -3.72 1.91 -8.87
C GLY A 157 -4.99 1.08 -8.65
N GLY A 158 -4.85 -0.24 -8.51
CA GLY A 158 -5.97 -1.13 -8.19
C GLY A 158 -6.58 -0.78 -6.83
N LEU A 159 -5.76 -0.83 -5.79
CA LEU A 159 -6.20 -0.69 -4.40
C LEU A 159 -6.85 0.66 -4.09
N ASN A 160 -6.16 1.75 -4.41
CA ASN A 160 -6.56 3.08 -3.94
C ASN A 160 -7.26 3.94 -4.99
N VAL A 161 -7.02 3.70 -6.29
CA VAL A 161 -7.64 4.49 -7.37
C VAL A 161 -8.88 3.79 -7.90
N PHE A 162 -8.70 2.64 -8.56
CA PHE A 162 -9.84 1.94 -9.17
C PHE A 162 -10.81 1.39 -8.12
N GLY A 163 -10.31 0.87 -6.98
CA GLY A 163 -11.15 0.45 -5.87
C GLY A 163 -12.04 1.58 -5.35
N ALA A 164 -11.48 2.77 -5.12
CA ALA A 164 -12.22 3.92 -4.62
C ALA A 164 -13.27 4.44 -5.62
N TYR A 165 -12.88 4.65 -6.89
CA TYR A 165 -13.83 5.12 -7.90
C TYR A 165 -14.94 4.12 -8.20
N TYR A 166 -14.58 2.82 -8.28
CA TYR A 166 -15.58 1.77 -8.43
C TYR A 166 -16.57 1.76 -7.26
N SER A 167 -16.08 1.82 -6.04
CA SER A 167 -16.92 1.82 -4.84
C SER A 167 -17.82 3.05 -4.77
N SER A 168 -17.32 4.23 -5.17
CA SER A 168 -18.12 5.45 -5.25
C SER A 168 -19.35 5.26 -6.14
N TRP A 169 -19.18 4.60 -7.28
CA TRP A 169 -20.28 4.28 -8.19
C TRP A 169 -21.13 3.09 -7.69
N ALA A 170 -20.47 2.01 -7.23
CA ALA A 170 -21.13 0.76 -6.90
C ALA A 170 -22.06 0.87 -5.69
N ILE A 171 -21.70 1.66 -4.67
CA ILE A 171 -22.55 1.87 -3.49
C ILE A 171 -23.88 2.48 -3.88
N GLU A 172 -23.89 3.46 -4.79
CA GLU A 172 -25.11 4.11 -5.27
C GLU A 172 -25.99 3.17 -6.10
N GLN A 173 -25.38 2.25 -6.88
CA GLN A 173 -26.12 1.37 -7.78
C GLN A 173 -26.49 0.01 -7.16
N LEU A 174 -25.62 -0.53 -6.30
CA LEU A 174 -25.72 -1.90 -5.82
C LEU A 174 -25.99 -1.98 -4.30
N ASN A 175 -25.94 -0.89 -3.56
CA ASN A 175 -25.81 -0.79 -2.10
C ASN A 175 -24.50 -1.35 -1.52
N HIS A 176 -24.23 -1.08 -0.23
CA HIS A 176 -22.98 -1.46 0.45
C HIS A 176 -22.69 -2.97 0.45
N ILE A 177 -23.71 -3.78 0.78
CA ILE A 177 -23.53 -5.25 0.88
C ILE A 177 -23.27 -5.88 -0.48
N ASN A 178 -24.01 -5.48 -1.51
CA ASN A 178 -23.80 -6.01 -2.86
C ASN A 178 -22.48 -5.49 -3.47
N THR A 179 -22.07 -4.26 -3.12
CA THR A 179 -20.74 -3.75 -3.47
C THR A 179 -19.64 -4.62 -2.84
N LEU A 180 -19.81 -5.05 -1.59
CA LEU A 180 -18.86 -5.95 -0.95
C LEU A 180 -18.86 -7.35 -1.61
N TRP A 181 -20.04 -7.90 -1.97
CA TRP A 181 -20.12 -9.14 -2.73
C TRP A 181 -19.43 -9.03 -4.11
N SER A 182 -19.55 -7.89 -4.77
CA SER A 182 -18.90 -7.66 -6.07
C SER A 182 -17.37 -7.72 -5.99
N SER A 183 -16.79 -7.52 -4.82
CA SER A 183 -15.34 -7.65 -4.62
C SER A 183 -14.84 -9.05 -4.96
N ILE A 184 -15.63 -10.09 -4.67
CA ILE A 184 -15.30 -11.48 -5.02
C ILE A 184 -15.22 -11.65 -6.55
N PHE A 185 -16.15 -11.03 -7.29
CA PHE A 185 -16.10 -11.06 -8.76
C PHE A 185 -14.78 -10.48 -9.29
N TRP A 186 -14.37 -9.30 -8.77
CA TRP A 186 -13.12 -8.66 -9.20
C TRP A 186 -11.89 -9.49 -8.82
N VAL A 187 -11.87 -10.06 -7.63
CA VAL A 187 -10.78 -10.94 -7.18
C VAL A 187 -10.68 -12.20 -8.04
N LEU A 188 -11.80 -12.84 -8.36
CA LEU A 188 -11.83 -14.00 -9.26
C LEU A 188 -11.40 -13.64 -10.68
N LEU A 189 -11.84 -12.48 -11.18
CA LEU A 189 -11.44 -11.99 -12.49
C LEU A 189 -9.94 -11.69 -12.53
N GLY A 190 -9.40 -11.04 -11.50
CA GLY A 190 -7.96 -10.82 -11.35
C GLY A 190 -7.16 -12.12 -11.30
N ALA A 191 -7.65 -13.11 -10.55
CA ALA A 191 -7.06 -14.44 -10.48
C ALA A 191 -7.09 -15.15 -11.85
N PHE A 192 -8.18 -15.03 -12.59
CA PHE A 192 -8.29 -15.59 -13.94
C PHE A 192 -7.21 -15.01 -14.89
N PHE A 193 -7.03 -13.69 -14.90
CA PHE A 193 -5.98 -13.07 -15.70
C PHE A 193 -4.57 -13.50 -15.28
N ALA A 194 -4.28 -13.47 -13.99
CA ALA A 194 -2.93 -13.76 -13.48
C ALA A 194 -2.56 -15.25 -13.53
N LEU A 195 -3.51 -16.16 -13.32
CA LEU A 195 -3.23 -17.58 -13.10
C LEU A 195 -3.61 -18.47 -14.29
N VAL A 196 -4.65 -18.09 -15.05
CA VAL A 196 -5.15 -18.88 -16.18
C VAL A 196 -4.61 -18.32 -17.50
N LEU A 197 -4.76 -17.02 -17.77
CA LEU A 197 -4.29 -16.40 -19.01
C LEU A 197 -2.78 -16.22 -19.05
N ASN A 198 -2.14 -16.05 -17.91
CA ASN A 198 -0.70 -15.98 -17.82
C ASN A 198 -0.07 -17.36 -18.00
N LYS A 199 0.27 -17.67 -19.27
CA LYS A 199 0.81 -18.97 -19.68
C LYS A 199 2.27 -19.20 -19.27
N ASP A 200 2.94 -18.19 -18.71
CA ASP A 200 4.31 -18.35 -18.25
C ASP A 200 4.41 -19.46 -17.19
N LYS A 201 5.31 -20.41 -17.43
CA LYS A 201 5.55 -21.49 -16.49
C LYS A 201 6.70 -21.09 -15.56
N PHE A 202 6.37 -20.79 -14.34
CA PHE A 202 7.37 -20.65 -13.30
C PHE A 202 7.80 -22.04 -12.86
N SER A 203 8.90 -22.52 -13.40
CA SER A 203 9.63 -23.65 -12.86
C SER A 203 10.65 -23.08 -11.87
N GLY A 204 10.22 -22.84 -10.63
CA GLY A 204 11.15 -22.44 -9.56
C GLY A 204 12.19 -23.53 -9.34
N GLN A 205 13.41 -23.32 -9.82
CA GLN A 205 14.53 -24.02 -9.26
C GLN A 205 14.74 -23.42 -7.86
N SER A 206 14.33 -24.17 -6.84
CA SER A 206 14.70 -23.85 -5.48
C SER A 206 16.21 -24.01 -5.33
N THR A 207 16.94 -22.96 -5.53
CA THR A 207 18.19 -22.84 -4.80
C THR A 207 17.78 -22.66 -3.35
N GLN A 208 17.89 -23.72 -2.59
CA GLN A 208 17.46 -23.87 -1.19
C GLN A 208 18.15 -22.95 -0.17
N LYS A 209 18.82 -21.90 -0.60
CA LYS A 209 19.16 -20.74 0.25
C LYS A 209 18.02 -19.74 0.13
N SER A 210 17.03 -20.08 0.78
CA SER A 210 15.64 -19.70 0.69
C SER A 210 15.42 -18.24 1.04
N LYS A 211 14.30 -17.68 0.57
CA LYS A 211 13.80 -16.38 1.03
C LYS A 211 13.61 -16.32 2.54
N MET A 212 13.43 -17.43 3.26
CA MET A 212 13.53 -17.46 4.70
C MET A 212 14.90 -16.94 5.17
N GLN A 213 15.98 -17.30 4.48
CA GLN A 213 17.31 -16.81 4.77
C GLN A 213 17.48 -15.32 4.41
N GLU A 214 16.84 -14.85 3.33
CA GLU A 214 16.81 -13.42 2.99
C GLU A 214 16.02 -12.60 4.02
N LEU A 215 14.89 -13.11 4.51
CA LEU A 215 14.12 -12.49 5.58
C LEU A 215 14.89 -12.46 6.91
N ILE A 216 15.52 -13.57 7.27
CA ILE A 216 16.41 -13.64 8.44
C ILE A 216 17.61 -12.71 8.24
N ASN A 217 18.21 -12.69 7.05
CA ASN A 217 19.29 -11.78 6.71
C ASN A 217 18.84 -10.31 6.75
N GLY A 218 17.59 -10.00 6.37
CA GLY A 218 16.99 -8.69 6.55
C GLY A 218 17.01 -8.24 8.01
N LEU A 219 16.57 -9.09 8.93
CA LEU A 219 16.60 -8.82 10.36
C LEU A 219 18.05 -8.72 10.90
N VAL A 220 18.95 -9.57 10.41
CA VAL A 220 20.38 -9.52 10.75
C VAL A 220 21.00 -8.22 10.25
N ILE A 221 20.69 -7.79 9.03
CA ILE A 221 21.19 -6.52 8.47
C ILE A 221 20.62 -5.33 9.25
N ALA A 222 19.34 -5.33 9.61
CA ALA A 222 18.75 -4.29 10.43
C ALA A 222 19.48 -4.12 11.79
N LYS A 223 19.98 -5.24 12.35
CA LYS A 223 20.79 -5.22 13.58
C LYS A 223 22.23 -4.75 13.33
N LYS A 224 22.84 -5.15 12.21
CA LYS A 224 24.23 -4.81 11.85
C LYS A 224 24.36 -3.37 11.34
N GLU A 225 23.35 -2.91 10.60
CA GLU A 225 23.32 -1.58 9.97
C GLU A 225 22.09 -0.80 10.48
N PRO A 226 22.21 -0.10 11.61
CA PRO A 226 21.09 0.61 12.23
C PRO A 226 20.40 1.62 11.30
N LYS A 227 21.12 2.14 10.29
CA LYS A 227 20.57 3.06 9.29
C LYS A 227 19.53 2.39 8.39
N VAL A 228 19.68 1.08 8.12
CA VAL A 228 18.68 0.30 7.38
C VAL A 228 17.40 0.15 8.20
N LEU A 229 17.54 -0.09 9.51
CA LEU A 229 16.39 -0.13 10.43
C LEU A 229 15.67 1.22 10.47
N LEU A 230 16.41 2.35 10.55
CA LEU A 230 15.83 3.69 10.47
C LEU A 230 15.05 3.89 9.16
N GLY A 231 15.60 3.41 8.05
CA GLY A 231 14.88 3.42 6.76
C GLY A 231 13.58 2.62 6.79
N GLY A 232 13.58 1.47 7.44
CA GLY A 232 12.36 0.67 7.69
C GLY A 232 11.33 1.43 8.51
N ILE A 233 11.74 2.08 9.60
CA ILE A 233 10.85 2.92 10.44
C ILE A 233 10.27 4.08 9.63
N VAL A 234 11.10 4.79 8.86
CA VAL A 234 10.64 5.85 7.96
C VAL A 234 9.64 5.31 6.93
N ARG A 235 9.82 4.07 6.45
CA ARG A 235 8.87 3.42 5.54
C ARG A 235 7.54 3.09 6.21
N VAL A 236 7.53 2.66 7.47
CA VAL A 236 6.28 2.50 8.25
C VAL A 236 5.55 3.83 8.32
N ILE A 237 6.23 4.88 8.74
CA ILE A 237 5.63 6.22 8.91
C ILE A 237 5.06 6.73 7.59
N ASN A 238 5.79 6.58 6.48
CA ASN A 238 5.38 7.01 5.14
C ASN A 238 3.93 6.61 4.81
N THR A 239 3.57 5.35 5.04
CA THR A 239 2.26 4.82 4.62
C THR A 239 1.25 4.67 5.75
N THR A 240 1.62 4.98 7.01
CA THR A 240 0.73 4.85 8.18
C THR A 240 -0.55 5.68 8.02
N ALA A 241 -0.47 6.94 7.60
CA ALA A 241 -1.63 7.80 7.42
C ALA A 241 -2.56 7.32 6.29
N GLN A 242 -2.02 6.68 5.24
CA GLN A 242 -2.79 6.06 4.17
C GLN A 242 -3.78 5.00 4.70
N PHE A 243 -3.40 4.28 5.74
CA PHE A 243 -4.26 3.25 6.36
C PHE A 243 -5.03 3.75 7.57
N ALA A 244 -4.64 4.88 8.15
CA ALA A 244 -5.38 5.52 9.24
C ALA A 244 -6.58 6.33 8.73
N PHE A 245 -6.41 7.13 7.69
CA PHE A 245 -7.45 8.02 7.18
C PHE A 245 -8.76 7.32 6.79
N PRO A 246 -8.78 6.19 6.05
CA PRO A 246 -10.03 5.51 5.72
C PRO A 246 -10.84 5.06 6.93
N VAL A 247 -10.23 4.97 8.11
CA VAL A 247 -10.92 4.51 9.33
C VAL A 247 -11.76 5.62 9.95
N PHE A 248 -11.28 6.87 10.00
CA PHE A 248 -11.97 7.96 10.71
C PHE A 248 -12.32 9.17 9.84
N MET A 249 -11.56 9.41 8.76
CA MET A 249 -11.72 10.62 7.96
C MET A 249 -13.09 10.72 7.27
N PRO A 250 -13.67 9.65 6.67
CA PRO A 250 -15.00 9.73 6.09
C PRO A 250 -16.05 10.10 7.13
N VAL A 251 -16.03 9.52 8.33
CA VAL A 251 -16.94 9.86 9.44
C VAL A 251 -16.75 11.30 9.91
N TYR A 252 -15.50 11.77 9.95
CA TYR A 252 -15.21 13.17 10.27
C TYR A 252 -15.76 14.14 9.22
N MET A 253 -15.56 13.83 7.94
CA MET A 253 -15.97 14.69 6.82
C MET A 253 -17.49 14.77 6.67
N GLU A 254 -18.24 13.75 7.09
CA GLU A 254 -19.69 13.74 7.10
C GLU A 254 -20.26 14.89 7.95
N LYS A 255 -19.59 15.28 9.04
CA LYS A 255 -19.95 16.45 9.87
C LYS A 255 -19.95 17.77 9.10
N TYR A 256 -19.28 17.82 7.95
CA TYR A 256 -19.16 18.97 7.06
C TYR A 256 -19.92 18.79 5.74
N GLY A 257 -20.86 17.82 5.68
CA GLY A 257 -21.74 17.61 4.54
C GLY A 257 -21.16 16.75 3.42
N PHE A 258 -20.00 16.11 3.60
CA PHE A 258 -19.47 15.18 2.60
C PHE A 258 -20.13 13.82 2.73
N SER A 259 -20.60 13.29 1.61
CA SER A 259 -21.05 11.90 1.55
C SER A 259 -19.86 10.92 1.51
N THR A 260 -20.14 9.66 1.81
CA THR A 260 -19.15 8.59 1.63
C THR A 260 -18.64 8.51 0.18
N THR A 261 -19.50 8.77 -0.82
CA THR A 261 -19.09 8.78 -2.23
C THR A 261 -18.19 9.96 -2.57
N ASP A 262 -18.40 11.12 -1.94
CA ASP A 262 -17.49 12.26 -2.08
C ASP A 262 -16.10 11.95 -1.51
N TRP A 263 -16.05 11.35 -0.34
CA TRP A 263 -14.80 10.87 0.25
C TRP A 263 -14.07 9.90 -0.69
N LEU A 264 -14.76 8.92 -1.26
CA LEU A 264 -14.17 7.94 -2.18
C LEU A 264 -13.60 8.60 -3.45
N LYS A 265 -14.30 9.61 -4.01
CA LYS A 265 -13.81 10.41 -5.14
C LYS A 265 -12.53 11.19 -4.77
N ILE A 266 -12.55 11.83 -3.60
CA ILE A 266 -11.39 12.54 -3.06
C ILE A 266 -10.22 11.57 -2.90
N TRP A 267 -10.44 10.42 -2.26
CA TRP A 267 -9.42 9.41 -2.02
C TRP A 267 -8.80 8.86 -3.31
N GLY A 268 -9.61 8.48 -4.27
CA GLY A 268 -9.14 8.03 -5.59
C GLY A 268 -8.31 9.10 -6.32
N THR A 269 -8.73 10.37 -6.23
CA THR A 269 -8.01 11.48 -6.86
C THR A 269 -6.68 11.78 -6.16
N ILE A 270 -6.63 11.69 -4.84
CA ILE A 270 -5.38 11.81 -4.05
C ILE A 270 -4.33 10.81 -4.54
N PHE A 271 -4.73 9.54 -4.68
CA PHE A 271 -3.79 8.50 -5.11
C PHE A 271 -3.48 8.52 -6.60
N THR A 272 -4.38 9.03 -7.43
CA THR A 272 -4.06 9.35 -8.84
C THR A 272 -2.96 10.41 -8.90
N ALA A 273 -3.08 11.48 -8.13
CA ALA A 273 -2.02 12.49 -8.02
C ALA A 273 -0.73 11.90 -7.45
N ASN A 274 -0.79 11.10 -6.39
CA ASN A 274 0.36 10.43 -5.80
C ASN A 274 1.15 9.61 -6.83
N ILE A 275 0.46 8.82 -7.66
CA ILE A 275 1.10 8.01 -8.71
C ILE A 275 1.82 8.90 -9.73
N ILE A 276 1.20 10.00 -10.15
CA ILE A 276 1.81 10.97 -11.08
C ILE A 276 3.05 11.63 -10.44
N PHE A 277 2.92 12.08 -9.20
CA PHE A 277 4.01 12.74 -8.48
C PHE A 277 5.14 11.79 -8.08
N ASN A 278 4.92 10.48 -8.03
CA ASN A 278 5.99 9.50 -7.86
C ASN A 278 7.06 9.63 -8.96
N LEU A 279 6.65 9.88 -10.20
CA LEU A 279 7.58 10.13 -11.31
C LEU A 279 8.35 11.45 -11.11
N ILE A 280 7.67 12.51 -10.72
CA ILE A 280 8.25 13.82 -10.48
C ILE A 280 9.28 13.76 -9.34
N PHE A 281 8.93 13.13 -8.23
CA PHE A 281 9.81 13.01 -7.06
C PHE A 281 10.98 12.04 -7.26
N GLY A 282 10.92 11.15 -8.23
CA GLY A 282 12.10 10.44 -8.71
C GLY A 282 13.16 11.40 -9.21
N PHE A 283 12.80 12.32 -10.14
CA PHE A 283 13.72 13.35 -10.67
C PHE A 283 14.13 14.38 -9.61
N VAL A 284 13.20 14.81 -8.76
CA VAL A 284 13.49 15.76 -7.67
C VAL A 284 14.49 15.14 -6.69
N GLY A 285 14.34 13.88 -6.37
CA GLY A 285 15.26 13.14 -5.50
C GLY A 285 16.68 13.08 -6.05
N ASP A 286 16.83 12.88 -7.35
CA ASP A 286 18.15 12.85 -8.00
C ASP A 286 18.83 14.23 -8.04
N LYS A 287 18.04 15.32 -8.15
CA LYS A 287 18.57 16.68 -8.19
C LYS A 287 18.85 17.29 -6.81
N LEU A 288 17.90 17.20 -5.88
CA LEU A 288 18.01 17.79 -4.54
C LEU A 288 18.70 16.87 -3.52
N GLY A 289 18.94 15.62 -3.92
CA GLY A 289 19.44 14.56 -3.06
C GLY A 289 18.32 13.84 -2.30
N TRP A 290 18.42 12.51 -2.24
CA TRP A 290 17.39 11.63 -1.71
C TRP A 290 16.97 11.98 -0.28
N ARG A 291 17.93 12.22 0.60
CA ARG A 291 17.67 12.59 2.01
C ARG A 291 16.91 13.90 2.15
N ASN A 292 17.29 14.92 1.37
CA ASN A 292 16.63 16.22 1.43
C ASN A 292 15.18 16.10 0.93
N THR A 293 14.98 15.38 -0.16
CA THR A 293 13.64 15.14 -0.74
C THR A 293 12.73 14.45 0.26
N ILE A 294 13.19 13.35 0.87
CA ILE A 294 12.41 12.61 1.87
C ILE A 294 12.13 13.48 3.10
N SER A 295 13.15 14.16 3.64
CA SER A 295 12.99 14.95 4.87
C SER A 295 12.09 16.17 4.66
N LEU A 296 12.27 16.93 3.56
CA LEU A 296 11.53 18.17 3.34
C LEU A 296 10.11 17.90 2.83
N PHE A 297 9.96 17.14 1.74
CA PHE A 297 8.66 16.91 1.12
C PHE A 297 7.90 15.78 1.80
N GLY A 298 8.54 14.63 1.97
CA GLY A 298 7.95 13.47 2.67
C GLY A 298 7.69 13.75 4.14
N GLY A 299 8.69 14.25 4.86
CA GLY A 299 8.56 14.51 6.31
C GLY A 299 7.80 15.79 6.61
N VAL A 300 8.45 16.94 6.46
CA VAL A 300 7.85 18.25 6.84
C VAL A 300 6.63 18.57 5.97
N GLY A 301 6.72 18.35 4.65
CA GLY A 301 5.62 18.59 3.74
C GLY A 301 4.39 17.77 4.06
N CYS A 302 4.53 16.46 4.27
CA CYS A 302 3.39 15.61 4.66
C CYS A 302 2.87 15.97 6.05
N ALA A 303 3.70 16.36 7.01
CA ALA A 303 3.24 16.80 8.33
C ALA A 303 2.27 17.99 8.21
N LEU A 304 2.66 19.01 7.46
CA LEU A 304 1.84 20.21 7.26
C LEU A 304 0.57 19.91 6.45
N THR A 305 0.69 19.15 5.37
CA THR A 305 -0.45 18.86 4.50
C THR A 305 -1.41 17.82 5.10
N THR A 306 -0.96 16.96 6.01
CA THR A 306 -1.83 16.10 6.82
C THR A 306 -2.78 16.96 7.67
N LEU A 307 -2.26 17.98 8.36
CA LEU A 307 -3.08 18.92 9.12
C LEU A 307 -3.97 19.75 8.20
N LEU A 308 -3.42 20.27 7.11
CA LEU A 308 -4.18 21.07 6.14
C LEU A 308 -5.35 20.26 5.56
N PHE A 309 -5.13 19.02 5.15
CA PHE A 309 -6.18 18.17 4.61
C PHE A 309 -7.26 17.86 5.65
N PHE A 310 -6.86 17.56 6.89
CA PHE A 310 -7.82 17.30 7.96
C PHE A 310 -8.67 18.51 8.29
N TYR A 311 -8.06 19.72 8.42
CA TYR A 311 -8.81 20.93 8.76
C TYR A 311 -9.51 21.55 7.55
N SER A 312 -9.22 21.13 6.32
CA SER A 312 -9.79 21.75 5.12
C SER A 312 -11.32 21.75 5.05
N PRO A 313 -12.08 20.71 5.50
CA PRO A 313 -13.53 20.77 5.54
C PRO A 313 -14.05 21.89 6.43
N GLN A 314 -13.42 22.14 7.57
CA GLN A 314 -13.75 23.22 8.47
C GLN A 314 -13.33 24.59 7.93
N LEU A 315 -12.10 24.71 7.40
CA LEU A 315 -11.52 25.97 6.94
C LEU A 315 -12.21 26.53 5.70
N PHE A 316 -12.79 25.66 4.88
CA PHE A 316 -13.42 26.04 3.61
C PHE A 316 -14.92 25.72 3.58
N ASP A 317 -15.57 25.67 4.74
CA ASP A 317 -17.03 25.47 4.89
C ASP A 317 -17.57 24.31 4.03
N GLY A 318 -16.87 23.18 4.00
CA GLY A 318 -17.28 22.00 3.23
C GLY A 318 -17.14 22.15 1.71
N ASN A 319 -16.38 23.14 1.22
CA ASN A 319 -16.15 23.29 -0.22
C ASN A 319 -15.36 22.10 -0.80
N PHE A 320 -16.02 21.28 -1.62
CA PHE A 320 -15.46 20.07 -2.21
C PHE A 320 -14.14 20.31 -2.96
N ALA A 321 -14.09 21.36 -3.80
CA ALA A 321 -12.90 21.63 -4.63
C ALA A 321 -11.68 22.01 -3.77
N MET A 322 -11.89 22.77 -2.70
CA MET A 322 -10.80 23.17 -1.79
C MET A 322 -10.30 21.97 -0.96
N VAL A 323 -11.21 21.14 -0.44
CA VAL A 323 -10.85 19.93 0.29
C VAL A 323 -10.12 18.95 -0.61
N LEU A 324 -10.58 18.77 -1.85
CA LEU A 324 -9.90 17.96 -2.86
C LEU A 324 -8.50 18.49 -3.17
N ALA A 325 -8.33 19.80 -3.34
CA ALA A 325 -7.02 20.41 -3.60
C ALA A 325 -6.04 20.18 -2.44
N CYS A 326 -6.49 20.30 -1.18
CA CYS A 326 -5.69 20.00 0.00
C CYS A 326 -5.30 18.52 0.07
N GLY A 327 -6.23 17.62 -0.27
CA GLY A 327 -5.95 16.18 -0.37
C GLY A 327 -4.94 15.84 -1.47
N ILE A 328 -5.10 16.43 -2.66
CA ILE A 328 -4.15 16.28 -3.78
C ILE A 328 -2.75 16.74 -3.36
N LEU A 329 -2.65 17.85 -2.64
CA LEU A 329 -1.36 18.34 -2.15
C LEU A 329 -0.71 17.35 -1.18
N TRP A 330 -1.49 16.77 -0.26
CA TRP A 330 -0.98 15.72 0.63
C TRP A 330 -0.53 14.49 -0.17
N GLY A 331 -1.33 13.99 -1.10
CA GLY A 331 -0.97 12.85 -1.94
C GLY A 331 0.26 13.10 -2.81
N ALA A 332 0.41 14.31 -3.35
CA ALA A 332 1.58 14.73 -4.10
C ALA A 332 2.84 14.71 -3.22
N LEU A 333 2.79 15.30 -2.03
CA LEU A 333 3.95 15.35 -1.12
C LEU A 333 4.29 13.99 -0.52
N LEU A 334 3.32 13.09 -0.38
CA LEU A 334 3.55 11.70 0.02
C LEU A 334 4.51 10.98 -0.94
N ALA A 335 4.50 11.34 -2.22
CA ALA A 335 5.45 10.86 -3.21
C ALA A 335 6.91 11.29 -2.92
N GLY A 336 7.13 12.27 -2.05
CA GLY A 336 8.45 12.67 -1.58
C GLY A 336 9.24 11.57 -0.89
N TYR A 337 8.59 10.45 -0.52
CA TYR A 337 9.25 9.25 0.02
C TYR A 337 9.79 8.29 -1.05
N VAL A 338 9.51 8.50 -2.34
CA VAL A 338 9.98 7.64 -3.44
C VAL A 338 11.48 7.36 -3.39
N PRO A 339 12.35 8.36 -3.13
CA PRO A 339 13.79 8.12 -3.07
C PRO A 339 14.24 7.18 -1.94
N LEU A 340 13.37 6.85 -0.98
CA LEU A 340 13.69 5.92 0.11
C LEU A 340 14.07 4.53 -0.42
N SER A 341 13.45 4.11 -1.53
CA SER A 341 13.72 2.84 -2.20
C SER A 341 15.11 2.80 -2.88
N ALA A 342 15.71 3.96 -3.15
CA ALA A 342 17.09 4.07 -3.63
C ALA A 342 18.07 4.26 -2.45
N LEU A 343 17.68 5.09 -1.48
CA LEU A 343 18.53 5.46 -0.33
C LEU A 343 18.87 4.24 0.53
N VAL A 344 17.88 3.43 0.94
CA VAL A 344 18.11 2.35 1.91
C VAL A 344 18.97 1.22 1.34
N PRO A 345 18.76 0.71 0.11
CA PRO A 345 19.68 -0.27 -0.47
C PRO A 345 21.10 0.25 -0.72
N SER A 346 21.28 1.56 -0.85
CA SER A 346 22.62 2.15 -1.02
C SER A 346 23.46 2.18 0.26
N LEU A 347 22.84 1.93 1.43
CA LEU A 347 23.53 1.87 2.71
C LEU A 347 24.39 0.62 2.85
N VAL A 348 24.08 -0.44 2.10
CA VAL A 348 24.78 -1.72 2.15
C VAL A 348 25.55 -1.97 0.85
N ARG A 349 26.79 -2.53 0.98
CA ARG A 349 27.62 -2.88 -0.17
C ARG A 349 27.18 -4.19 -0.82
N SER A 350 26.82 -5.16 -0.02
CA SER A 350 26.24 -6.46 -0.39
C SER A 350 24.80 -6.56 0.15
N ASP A 351 24.04 -7.55 -0.29
CA ASP A 351 22.69 -7.84 0.25
C ASP A 351 21.66 -6.69 0.13
N LYS A 352 21.68 -5.96 -0.98
CA LYS A 352 20.67 -4.93 -1.26
C LYS A 352 19.23 -5.47 -1.19
N GLY A 353 19.06 -6.77 -1.52
CA GLY A 353 17.79 -7.47 -1.38
C GLY A 353 17.29 -7.53 0.06
N ALA A 354 18.16 -7.80 1.02
CA ALA A 354 17.82 -7.82 2.44
C ALA A 354 17.43 -6.41 2.97
N ALA A 355 18.11 -5.36 2.50
CA ALA A 355 17.74 -3.98 2.81
C ALA A 355 16.35 -3.61 2.22
N MET A 356 16.04 -4.07 1.00
CA MET A 356 14.70 -3.92 0.41
C MET A 356 13.64 -4.71 1.17
N ALA A 357 13.98 -5.89 1.70
CA ALA A 357 13.05 -6.67 2.52
C ALA A 357 12.60 -5.90 3.79
N ILE A 358 13.49 -5.12 4.42
CA ILE A 358 13.15 -4.24 5.53
C ILE A 358 12.17 -3.13 5.12
N LEU A 359 12.35 -2.55 3.93
CA LEU A 359 11.38 -1.56 3.41
C LEU A 359 10.02 -2.19 3.13
N ASN A 360 9.99 -3.39 2.56
CA ASN A 360 8.75 -4.10 2.28
C ASN A 360 8.03 -4.51 3.59
N LEU A 361 8.78 -4.96 4.59
CA LEU A 361 8.26 -5.22 5.93
C LEU A 361 7.66 -3.94 6.53
N GLY A 362 8.36 -2.81 6.39
CA GLY A 362 7.87 -1.51 6.84
C GLY A 362 6.55 -1.10 6.17
N ALA A 363 6.41 -1.34 4.87
CA ALA A 363 5.16 -1.10 4.15
C ALA A 363 4.01 -2.00 4.66
N GLY A 364 4.27 -3.28 4.91
CA GLY A 364 3.28 -4.21 5.50
C GLY A 364 2.87 -3.82 6.92
N LEU A 365 3.84 -3.43 7.76
CA LEU A 365 3.57 -2.99 9.12
C LEU A 365 2.74 -1.70 9.19
N ALA A 366 2.81 -0.83 8.19
CA ALA A 366 2.01 0.39 8.14
C ALA A 366 0.51 0.10 8.04
N VAL A 367 0.12 -0.99 7.38
CA VAL A 367 -1.29 -1.43 7.27
C VAL A 367 -1.88 -1.74 8.64
N PHE A 368 -1.07 -2.29 9.53
CA PHE A 368 -1.42 -2.50 10.93
C PHE A 368 -1.32 -1.20 11.74
N ALA A 369 -0.23 -0.45 11.60
CA ALA A 369 0.08 0.71 12.44
C ALA A 369 -0.95 1.84 12.31
N GLY A 370 -1.45 2.10 11.09
CA GLY A 370 -2.45 3.14 10.86
C GLY A 370 -3.72 2.94 11.68
N PRO A 371 -4.47 1.85 11.46
CA PRO A 371 -5.67 1.55 12.25
C PRO A 371 -5.39 1.39 13.75
N ALA A 372 -4.25 0.82 14.15
CA ALA A 372 -3.88 0.67 15.56
C ALA A 372 -3.72 2.03 16.26
N ILE A 373 -3.12 3.02 15.61
CA ILE A 373 -3.03 4.39 16.12
C ILE A 373 -4.44 4.98 16.30
N VAL A 374 -5.32 4.82 15.30
CA VAL A 374 -6.70 5.28 15.42
C VAL A 374 -7.38 4.60 16.62
N ARG A 375 -7.29 3.27 16.73
CA ARG A 375 -7.90 2.50 17.81
C ARG A 375 -7.47 3.00 19.20
N ILE A 376 -6.18 3.24 19.38
CA ILE A 376 -5.60 3.61 20.69
C ILE A 376 -5.95 5.05 21.06
N PHE A 377 -5.86 5.97 20.10
CA PHE A 377 -5.85 7.39 20.39
C PHE A 377 -7.16 8.13 20.11
N ILE A 378 -8.08 7.56 19.31
CA ILE A 378 -9.33 8.25 18.96
C ILE A 378 -10.25 8.44 20.17
N GLY A 379 -10.28 7.49 21.09
CA GLY A 379 -11.09 7.61 22.32
C GLY A 379 -10.64 8.75 23.23
N PRO A 380 -9.36 8.77 23.67
CA PRO A 380 -8.89 9.80 24.58
C PRO A 380 -8.67 11.17 23.93
N PHE A 381 -8.35 11.25 22.63
CA PHE A 381 -7.92 12.50 21.98
C PHE A 381 -8.78 12.93 20.79
N GLY A 382 -9.78 12.14 20.40
CA GLY A 382 -10.62 12.40 19.23
C GLY A 382 -9.86 12.33 17.90
N GLU A 383 -10.55 12.67 16.82
CA GLU A 383 -9.98 12.70 15.47
C GLU A 383 -8.82 13.70 15.36
N THR A 384 -8.95 14.84 16.02
CA THR A 384 -7.91 15.88 16.09
C THR A 384 -6.61 15.33 16.67
N GLY A 385 -6.67 14.63 17.80
CA GLY A 385 -5.48 14.05 18.43
C GLY A 385 -4.81 13.01 17.53
N VAL A 386 -5.59 12.16 16.85
CA VAL A 386 -5.06 11.17 15.88
C VAL A 386 -4.30 11.87 14.76
N VAL A 387 -4.85 12.92 14.18
CA VAL A 387 -4.21 13.66 13.07
C VAL A 387 -2.92 14.35 13.52
N TRP A 388 -2.88 14.93 14.73
CA TRP A 388 -1.65 15.50 15.27
C TRP A 388 -0.57 14.46 15.52
N ILE A 389 -0.94 13.25 15.96
CA ILE A 389 0.00 12.12 16.08
C ILE A 389 0.55 11.71 14.71
N LEU A 390 -0.32 11.58 13.68
CA LEU A 390 0.12 11.26 12.32
C LEU A 390 1.07 12.33 11.76
N SER A 391 0.74 13.61 11.95
CA SER A 391 1.61 14.73 11.57
C SER A 391 2.94 14.69 12.31
N GLY A 392 2.92 14.43 13.62
CA GLY A 392 4.12 14.28 14.46
C GLY A 392 5.02 13.13 13.97
N LEU A 393 4.44 12.00 13.57
CA LEU A 393 5.20 10.90 12.98
C LEU A 393 5.92 11.32 11.69
N TYR A 394 5.29 12.10 10.82
CA TYR A 394 5.97 12.63 9.64
C TYR A 394 7.15 13.54 10.01
N LEU A 395 7.03 14.40 11.03
CA LEU A 395 8.15 15.20 11.54
C LEU A 395 9.27 14.30 12.10
N ILE A 396 8.91 13.25 12.85
CA ILE A 396 9.88 12.25 13.32
C ILE A 396 10.59 11.61 12.12
N SER A 397 9.88 11.24 11.06
CA SER A 397 10.52 10.68 9.87
C SER A 397 11.50 11.65 9.20
N ALA A 398 11.17 12.96 9.19
CA ALA A 398 12.07 14.01 8.70
C ALA A 398 13.39 14.03 9.48
N VAL A 399 13.30 13.95 10.79
CA VAL A 399 14.48 13.91 11.68
C VAL A 399 15.25 12.61 11.51
N LEU A 400 14.59 11.45 11.53
CA LEU A 400 15.23 10.14 11.35
C LEU A 400 15.98 10.06 10.02
N THR A 401 15.41 10.61 8.94
CA THR A 401 16.04 10.62 7.63
C THR A 401 17.37 11.36 7.61
N ARG A 402 17.57 12.36 8.48
CA ARG A 402 18.86 13.07 8.59
C ARG A 402 19.99 12.17 9.07
N PHE A 403 19.69 11.14 9.85
CA PHE A 403 20.67 10.17 10.34
C PHE A 403 20.99 9.06 9.33
N ILE A 404 20.19 8.90 8.28
CA ILE A 404 20.42 7.92 7.20
C ILE A 404 21.48 8.45 6.23
N THR A 405 22.74 8.45 6.63
CA THR A 405 23.86 8.93 5.81
C THR A 405 24.48 7.78 5.03
N VAL A 406 24.60 7.95 3.70
CA VAL A 406 25.29 6.98 2.83
C VAL A 406 26.79 7.05 3.07
N PRO A 407 27.49 5.91 3.33
CA PRO A 407 28.94 5.90 3.37
C PRO A 407 29.50 6.33 2.01
N ASN A 408 30.36 7.35 1.97
CA ASN A 408 31.01 7.88 0.75
C ASN A 408 30.12 8.62 -0.26
N ALA A 409 29.04 9.25 0.14
CA ALA A 409 28.43 10.27 -0.73
C ALA A 409 29.44 11.43 -0.88
N PRO A 410 29.76 11.90 -2.11
CA PRO A 410 30.55 13.11 -2.28
C PRO A 410 29.87 14.23 -1.49
N ARG A 411 30.64 14.97 -0.70
CA ARG A 411 30.12 16.19 -0.05
C ARG A 411 29.59 17.08 -1.20
N SER A 412 28.31 17.37 -1.20
CA SER A 412 27.77 18.39 -2.09
C SER A 412 28.58 19.65 -1.84
N SER A 413 29.40 20.03 -2.81
CA SER A 413 29.97 21.35 -2.82
C SER A 413 28.80 22.33 -2.74
N THR A 414 28.69 23.01 -1.63
CA THR A 414 27.87 24.20 -1.47
C THR A 414 28.30 25.19 -2.53
N VAL A 415 27.43 25.45 -3.51
CA VAL A 415 27.44 26.67 -4.33
C VAL A 415 26.24 27.48 -3.90
#